data_58e878ef14bd2c20e67dc532b5a4b33e
#
_entry.id   58e878ef14bd2c20e67dc532b5a4b33e
#
_cell.length_a   1.000
_cell.length_b   1.000
_cell.length_c   1.000
_cell.angle_alpha   90.00
_cell.angle_beta   90.00
_cell.angle_gamma   90.00
#
_symmetry.space_group_name_H-M   'P 1'
#
loop_
_entity.id
_entity.type
_entity.pdbx_description
1 polymer ?
#
loop_
_entity_poly.entity_id
_entity_poly.type
_entity_poly.pdbx_seq_one_letter_code
_entity_poly.pdbx_strand_id
1 'polypeptide(L)'
;MAKYTKEAILQMAEEEDVEFIRLQFTDMFGTMKNMAITAGQLEKALNNQCVFDGSSFEGFVTIEEADMFLHPDLDTFAILPWRPQQGKVARLICDVYDREGNLYAKSSRTILQKVIFEAKAMGYEFEISPECEFFLFHTDEDGGATSVTHDKGGYLDLGPLDLGENARRDMVLTLEEMGIDVESSFHEVAAGQHELDFCPAAALRTADQLMTAKFAIRTIAKRHGLHATFMPKPKTGVHGSGLHLSFSLVQEGKDVFADKSDEYGLSKEAYYFMGGLMKHISGIAAITNPLVNSYKRLTPGYGAPIYVAWSAKNRSPLIRIPLTGDGIMAIELRCPDSAANPYLALAVCMAAGLDGIKQKIVPPSPVDRNISDLTEEERNAMQITLLPGSLGEAVAELKKDDFLCQVLGQEFVDGYINAKEEEWHEYLRQVSDWETEKYLYRI
;
A
#
# COMPACT_ATOMS: atom_id res chain seq x y z
N MET A 1 6.38 10.42 22.23
CA MET A 1 7.84 10.39 22.53
C MET A 1 8.38 9.17 21.81
N ALA A 2 9.60 9.22 21.28
CA ALA A 2 10.26 8.06 20.70
C ALA A 2 10.36 6.93 21.76
N LYS A 3 10.13 5.69 21.32
CA LYS A 3 10.19 4.49 22.18
C LYS A 3 11.63 4.20 22.63
N TYR A 4 12.61 4.47 21.74
CA TYR A 4 14.02 4.18 21.96
C TYR A 4 14.87 5.44 21.90
N THR A 5 15.96 5.47 22.67
CA THR A 5 17.03 6.48 22.58
C THR A 5 18.18 5.93 21.72
N LYS A 6 19.12 6.80 21.31
CA LYS A 6 20.33 6.39 20.57
C LYS A 6 21.17 5.38 21.37
N GLU A 7 21.29 5.62 22.67
CA GLU A 7 22.03 4.75 23.59
C GLU A 7 21.36 3.38 23.68
N ALA A 8 20.00 3.34 23.72
CA ALA A 8 19.27 2.08 23.73
C ALA A 8 19.49 1.28 22.42
N ILE A 9 19.51 1.93 21.27
CA ILE A 9 19.79 1.27 19.98
C ILE A 9 21.22 0.71 19.94
N LEU A 10 22.21 1.45 20.43
CA LEU A 10 23.60 1.00 20.50
C LEU A 10 23.72 -0.24 21.42
N GLN A 11 23.08 -0.20 22.58
CA GLN A 11 23.07 -1.30 23.53
C GLN A 11 22.37 -2.54 22.93
N MET A 12 21.19 -2.38 22.33
CA MET A 12 20.45 -3.47 21.66
C MET A 12 21.27 -4.11 20.54
N ALA A 13 21.98 -3.31 19.75
CA ALA A 13 22.83 -3.80 18.68
C ALA A 13 24.01 -4.64 19.21
N GLU A 14 24.60 -4.27 20.36
CA GLU A 14 25.67 -5.02 21.02
C GLU A 14 25.12 -6.32 21.64
N GLU A 15 24.03 -6.25 22.42
CA GLU A 15 23.41 -7.43 23.07
C GLU A 15 22.94 -8.48 22.08
N GLU A 16 22.46 -8.05 20.90
CA GLU A 16 21.94 -8.92 19.82
C GLU A 16 23.03 -9.38 18.83
N ASP A 17 24.31 -9.09 19.06
CA ASP A 17 25.42 -9.44 18.14
C ASP A 17 25.19 -8.94 16.71
N VAL A 18 24.75 -7.68 16.55
CA VAL A 18 24.49 -7.08 15.26
C VAL A 18 25.81 -6.61 14.62
N GLU A 19 26.13 -7.14 13.45
CA GLU A 19 27.30 -6.72 12.67
C GLU A 19 26.98 -5.76 11.52
N PHE A 20 25.78 -5.84 10.96
CA PHE A 20 25.34 -5.00 9.85
C PHE A 20 23.98 -4.35 10.14
N ILE A 21 23.84 -3.09 9.74
CA ILE A 21 22.60 -2.35 9.82
C ILE A 21 22.19 -1.87 8.42
N ARG A 22 20.95 -2.09 8.06
CA ARG A 22 20.34 -1.58 6.84
C ARG A 22 19.58 -0.31 7.14
N LEU A 23 20.05 0.81 6.61
CA LEU A 23 19.35 2.08 6.59
C LEU A 23 18.41 2.06 5.39
N GLN A 24 17.10 1.91 5.65
CA GLN A 24 16.08 1.69 4.63
C GLN A 24 15.27 2.95 4.39
N PHE A 25 14.93 3.22 3.14
CA PHE A 25 13.98 4.27 2.74
C PHE A 25 13.20 3.80 1.51
N THR A 26 12.17 4.53 1.11
CA THR A 26 11.30 4.14 -0.02
C THR A 26 11.30 5.27 -1.05
N ASP A 27 11.51 4.90 -2.34
CA ASP A 27 11.42 5.86 -3.43
C ASP A 27 9.96 6.24 -3.74
N MET A 28 9.75 7.17 -4.70
CA MET A 28 8.41 7.65 -5.04
C MET A 28 7.49 6.55 -5.61
N PHE A 29 8.05 5.48 -6.18
CA PHE A 29 7.29 4.37 -6.77
C PHE A 29 7.02 3.22 -5.80
N GLY A 30 7.41 3.35 -4.53
CA GLY A 30 7.19 2.31 -3.53
C GLY A 30 8.25 1.21 -3.53
N THR A 31 9.42 1.44 -4.14
CA THR A 31 10.54 0.50 -4.06
C THR A 31 11.38 0.79 -2.83
N MET A 32 11.56 -0.23 -1.98
CA MET A 32 12.44 -0.12 -0.82
C MET A 32 13.90 -0.10 -1.26
N LYS A 33 14.63 0.91 -0.83
CA LYS A 33 16.07 1.09 -1.03
C LYS A 33 16.79 0.94 0.31
N ASN A 34 18.09 0.66 0.28
CA ASN A 34 18.88 0.64 1.51
C ASN A 34 20.35 0.96 1.28
N MET A 35 20.96 1.54 2.31
CA MET A 35 22.41 1.58 2.50
C MET A 35 22.75 0.61 3.64
N ALA A 36 23.75 -0.24 3.45
CA ALA A 36 24.24 -1.13 4.52
C ALA A 36 25.51 -0.52 5.15
N ILE A 37 25.52 -0.50 6.47
CA ILE A 37 26.67 -0.07 7.29
C ILE A 37 27.08 -1.19 8.26
N THR A 38 28.32 -1.19 8.71
CA THR A 38 28.75 -2.07 9.81
C THR A 38 28.33 -1.49 11.16
N ALA A 39 28.27 -2.32 12.21
CA ALA A 39 27.94 -1.89 13.57
C ALA A 39 28.87 -0.77 14.05
N GLY A 40 30.15 -0.78 13.69
CA GLY A 40 31.09 0.29 14.02
C GLY A 40 30.77 1.67 13.41
N GLN A 41 29.83 1.75 12.45
CA GLN A 41 29.34 3.00 11.86
C GLN A 41 27.94 3.39 12.37
N LEU A 42 27.36 2.61 13.30
CA LEU A 42 26.00 2.85 13.79
C LEU A 42 25.88 4.21 14.48
N GLU A 43 26.85 4.59 15.33
CA GLU A 43 26.84 5.90 15.99
C GLU A 43 26.83 7.06 14.99
N LYS A 44 27.58 6.95 13.90
CA LYS A 44 27.57 7.94 12.80
C LYS A 44 26.18 8.04 12.16
N ALA A 45 25.53 6.91 11.93
CA ALA A 45 24.17 6.87 11.38
C ALA A 45 23.14 7.50 12.33
N LEU A 46 23.21 7.16 13.63
CA LEU A 46 22.35 7.74 14.66
C LEU A 46 22.57 9.25 14.87
N ASN A 47 23.72 9.77 14.44
CA ASN A 47 24.00 11.21 14.40
C ASN A 47 23.66 11.87 13.06
N ASN A 48 22.88 11.17 12.19
CA ASN A 48 22.38 11.69 10.92
C ASN A 48 23.47 12.06 9.91
N GLN A 49 24.58 11.33 9.90
CA GLN A 49 25.76 11.63 9.08
C GLN A 49 25.93 10.67 7.88
N CYS A 50 24.92 9.89 7.55
CA CYS A 50 24.93 9.01 6.40
C CYS A 50 24.36 9.73 5.18
N VAL A 51 25.19 9.86 4.12
CA VAL A 51 24.89 10.57 2.88
C VAL A 51 24.74 9.57 1.74
N PHE A 52 23.81 9.84 0.82
CA PHE A 52 23.67 9.09 -0.43
C PHE A 52 23.40 10.04 -1.60
N ASP A 53 23.65 9.57 -2.82
CA ASP A 53 23.36 10.29 -4.05
C ASP A 53 21.89 10.11 -4.45
N GLY A 54 21.06 11.13 -4.21
CA GLY A 54 19.65 11.15 -4.55
C GLY A 54 19.37 11.25 -6.05
N SER A 55 20.32 11.77 -6.86
CA SER A 55 20.14 11.92 -8.31
C SER A 55 20.09 10.60 -9.06
N SER A 56 20.52 9.51 -8.42
CA SER A 56 20.43 8.15 -8.95
C SER A 56 18.99 7.57 -8.90
N PHE A 57 18.03 8.30 -8.34
CA PHE A 57 16.63 7.86 -8.24
C PHE A 57 15.73 8.75 -9.09
N GLU A 58 14.95 8.13 -9.97
CA GLU A 58 14.01 8.82 -10.84
C GLU A 58 13.02 9.69 -10.04
N GLY A 59 12.86 10.94 -10.48
CA GLY A 59 11.94 11.90 -9.86
C GLY A 59 12.36 12.41 -8.48
N PHE A 60 13.57 12.05 -8.00
CA PHE A 60 14.03 12.45 -6.66
C PHE A 60 14.63 13.86 -6.67
N VAL A 61 15.87 14.01 -7.08
CA VAL A 61 16.58 15.32 -7.14
C VAL A 61 17.40 15.45 -8.43
N THR A 62 17.85 16.68 -8.72
CA THR A 62 18.80 16.95 -9.80
C THR A 62 20.24 16.64 -9.37
N ILE A 63 21.17 16.61 -10.32
CA ILE A 63 22.61 16.37 -10.03
C ILE A 63 23.19 17.47 -9.12
N GLU A 64 22.68 18.69 -9.23
CA GLU A 64 23.13 19.83 -8.44
C GLU A 64 22.73 19.74 -6.94
N GLU A 65 21.68 18.95 -6.64
CA GLU A 65 21.12 18.76 -5.30
C GLU A 65 21.27 17.32 -4.81
N ALA A 66 22.26 16.59 -5.32
CA ALA A 66 22.34 15.13 -5.18
C ALA A 66 22.58 14.62 -3.75
N ASP A 67 23.28 15.39 -2.91
CA ASP A 67 23.64 14.97 -1.55
C ASP A 67 22.41 14.95 -0.62
N MET A 68 21.94 13.76 -0.30
CA MET A 68 20.81 13.53 0.60
C MET A 68 21.25 12.79 1.86
N PHE A 69 20.57 13.03 2.98
CA PHE A 69 20.91 12.47 4.29
C PHE A 69 19.84 11.50 4.77
N LEU A 70 20.28 10.39 5.35
CA LEU A 70 19.41 9.41 6.01
C LEU A 70 19.37 9.68 7.52
N HIS A 71 18.18 9.97 8.03
CA HIS A 71 17.91 10.15 9.45
C HIS A 71 17.12 8.96 9.98
N PRO A 72 17.73 8.04 10.73
CA PRO A 72 17.06 6.85 11.24
C PRO A 72 15.92 7.18 12.20
N ASP A 73 14.75 6.61 11.97
CA ASP A 73 13.67 6.55 12.94
C ASP A 73 13.95 5.41 13.91
N LEU A 74 14.29 5.76 15.15
CA LEU A 74 14.75 4.81 16.17
C LEU A 74 13.69 3.77 16.54
N ASP A 75 12.41 4.13 16.46
CA ASP A 75 11.29 3.24 16.80
C ASP A 75 11.09 2.12 15.76
N THR A 76 11.81 2.20 14.63
CA THR A 76 11.78 1.21 13.56
C THR A 76 12.91 0.19 13.62
N PHE A 77 13.80 0.24 14.64
CA PHE A 77 14.85 -0.74 14.79
C PHE A 77 14.27 -2.15 14.90
N ALA A 78 14.77 -3.07 14.06
CA ALA A 78 14.37 -4.47 14.08
C ALA A 78 15.50 -5.37 13.56
N ILE A 79 15.68 -6.53 14.20
CA ILE A 79 16.53 -7.61 13.67
C ILE A 79 15.83 -8.27 12.48
N LEU A 80 16.59 -8.68 11.46
CA LEU A 80 16.08 -9.43 10.32
C LEU A 80 16.18 -10.93 10.57
N PRO A 81 15.09 -11.64 10.92
CA PRO A 81 15.11 -13.03 11.42
C PRO A 81 15.66 -14.03 10.42
N TRP A 82 15.54 -13.75 9.15
CA TRP A 82 16.04 -14.60 8.04
C TRP A 82 17.54 -14.49 7.78
N ARG A 83 18.28 -13.74 8.57
CA ARG A 83 19.74 -13.59 8.46
C ARG A 83 20.45 -14.54 9.43
N PRO A 84 21.78 -14.73 9.29
CA PRO A 84 22.54 -15.61 10.19
C PRO A 84 22.35 -15.26 11.66
N GLN A 85 22.42 -16.27 12.53
CA GLN A 85 22.34 -16.10 13.98
C GLN A 85 23.62 -15.49 14.58
N GLN A 86 24.76 -15.67 13.92
CA GLN A 86 26.02 -14.96 14.23
C GLN A 86 26.20 -13.83 13.24
N GLY A 87 26.60 -12.65 13.73
CA GLY A 87 26.69 -11.47 12.90
C GLY A 87 25.35 -11.05 12.35
N LYS A 88 24.35 -10.89 13.23
CA LYS A 88 22.98 -10.53 12.87
C LYS A 88 22.92 -9.25 12.06
N VAL A 89 21.85 -9.10 11.31
CA VAL A 89 21.56 -7.91 10.51
C VAL A 89 20.33 -7.24 11.10
N ALA A 90 20.46 -5.97 11.46
CA ALA A 90 19.32 -5.13 11.84
C ALA A 90 18.92 -4.17 10.70
N ARG A 91 17.78 -3.52 10.86
CA ARG A 91 17.37 -2.42 9.99
C ARG A 91 16.89 -1.22 10.81
N LEU A 92 16.96 -0.05 10.20
CA LEU A 92 16.30 1.19 10.61
C LEU A 92 15.65 1.79 9.38
N ILE A 93 14.39 2.19 9.48
CA ILE A 93 13.75 3.01 8.44
C ILE A 93 14.18 4.44 8.64
N CYS A 94 14.48 5.14 7.56
CA CYS A 94 15.03 6.48 7.60
C CYS A 94 14.09 7.48 6.93
N ASP A 95 13.97 8.65 7.54
CA ASP A 95 13.52 9.84 6.87
C ASP A 95 14.66 10.40 6.00
N VAL A 96 14.30 11.03 4.89
CA VAL A 96 15.26 11.63 3.96
C VAL A 96 15.29 13.14 4.19
N TYR A 97 16.49 13.70 4.26
CA TYR A 97 16.73 15.12 4.44
C TYR A 97 17.60 15.68 3.32
N ASP A 98 17.39 16.93 2.97
CA ASP A 98 18.22 17.66 2.03
C ASP A 98 19.52 18.15 2.68
N ARG A 99 20.37 18.79 1.87
CA ARG A 99 21.67 19.35 2.28
C ARG A 99 21.53 20.48 3.29
N GLU A 100 20.44 21.23 3.26
CA GLU A 100 20.11 22.34 4.17
C GLU A 100 19.60 21.84 5.53
N GLY A 101 19.37 20.54 5.68
CA GLY A 101 18.84 19.91 6.89
C GLY A 101 17.32 19.99 6.99
N ASN A 102 16.61 20.21 5.89
CA ASN A 102 15.17 20.15 5.84
C ASN A 102 14.70 18.73 5.49
N LEU A 103 13.56 18.34 6.05
CA LEU A 103 12.89 17.11 5.69
C LEU A 103 12.50 17.13 4.21
N TYR A 104 12.96 16.15 3.43
CA TYR A 104 12.78 16.14 1.98
C TYR A 104 11.31 15.99 1.59
N ALA A 105 10.78 17.05 0.98
CA ALA A 105 9.34 17.21 0.75
C ALA A 105 8.75 16.19 -0.24
N LYS A 106 9.56 15.65 -1.15
CA LYS A 106 9.13 14.66 -2.15
C LYS A 106 9.26 13.20 -1.67
N SER A 107 9.79 12.97 -0.47
CA SER A 107 9.80 11.63 0.13
C SER A 107 8.35 11.19 0.43
N SER A 108 7.98 9.99 -0.03
CA SER A 108 6.64 9.43 0.20
C SER A 108 6.30 9.33 1.70
N ARG A 109 7.29 8.97 2.55
CA ARG A 109 7.12 8.91 4.00
C ARG A 109 6.86 10.30 4.59
N THR A 110 7.55 11.34 4.10
CA THR A 110 7.34 12.74 4.49
C THR A 110 5.94 13.24 4.12
N ILE A 111 5.44 12.88 2.94
CA ILE A 111 4.09 13.26 2.51
C ILE A 111 3.04 12.68 3.48
N LEU A 112 3.17 11.41 3.87
CA LEU A 112 2.28 10.81 4.86
C LEU A 112 2.40 11.49 6.23
N GLN A 113 3.60 11.79 6.70
CA GLN A 113 3.82 12.49 7.97
C GLN A 113 3.12 13.86 8.01
N LYS A 114 3.12 14.60 6.89
CA LYS A 114 2.39 15.88 6.79
C LYS A 114 0.88 15.68 6.97
N VAL A 115 0.29 14.68 6.32
CA VAL A 115 -1.14 14.39 6.44
C VAL A 115 -1.48 13.94 7.87
N ILE A 116 -0.64 13.12 8.50
CA ILE A 116 -0.79 12.73 9.92
C ILE A 116 -0.76 13.96 10.83
N PHE A 117 0.14 14.90 10.55
CA PHE A 117 0.22 16.16 11.31
C PHE A 117 -1.07 16.99 11.17
N GLU A 118 -1.63 17.07 9.95
CA GLU A 118 -2.93 17.75 9.72
C GLU A 118 -4.08 17.05 10.47
N ALA A 119 -4.13 15.71 10.45
CA ALA A 119 -5.13 14.96 11.22
C ALA A 119 -5.04 15.28 12.71
N LYS A 120 -3.82 15.27 13.26
CA LYS A 120 -3.58 15.62 14.68
C LYS A 120 -3.97 17.05 15.01
N ALA A 121 -3.75 18.01 14.10
CA ALA A 121 -4.20 19.39 14.26
C ALA A 121 -5.73 19.52 14.31
N MET A 122 -6.46 18.58 13.72
CA MET A 122 -7.92 18.45 13.83
C MET A 122 -8.36 17.64 15.07
N GLY A 123 -7.43 17.11 15.86
CA GLY A 123 -7.69 16.27 17.02
C GLY A 123 -7.89 14.79 16.71
N TYR A 124 -7.54 14.34 15.51
CA TYR A 124 -7.76 12.97 15.05
C TYR A 124 -6.48 12.14 14.98
N GLU A 125 -6.60 10.85 15.28
CA GLU A 125 -5.60 9.83 15.06
C GLU A 125 -6.20 8.73 14.18
N PHE A 126 -5.43 8.25 13.18
CA PHE A 126 -5.82 7.15 12.32
C PHE A 126 -5.24 5.82 12.83
N GLU A 127 -6.10 4.82 12.90
CA GLU A 127 -5.73 3.42 12.95
C GLU A 127 -6.14 2.76 11.63
N ILE A 128 -5.22 2.00 11.03
CA ILE A 128 -5.41 1.42 9.71
C ILE A 128 -5.06 -0.06 9.74
N SER A 129 -6.00 -0.88 9.26
CA SER A 129 -5.84 -2.33 9.09
C SER A 129 -5.81 -2.64 7.61
N PRO A 130 -4.65 -3.02 7.05
CA PRO A 130 -4.54 -3.43 5.65
C PRO A 130 -4.71 -4.94 5.46
N GLU A 131 -5.33 -5.33 4.35
CA GLU A 131 -5.36 -6.69 3.80
C GLU A 131 -4.47 -6.68 2.54
N CYS A 132 -3.46 -7.54 2.46
CA CYS A 132 -2.47 -7.54 1.39
C CYS A 132 -2.44 -8.87 0.64
N GLU A 133 -2.91 -8.85 -0.59
CA GLU A 133 -2.90 -10.01 -1.47
C GLU A 133 -1.62 -10.06 -2.31
N PHE A 134 -1.16 -11.28 -2.62
CA PHE A 134 0.01 -11.54 -3.46
C PHE A 134 -0.08 -12.93 -4.10
N PHE A 135 0.76 -13.17 -5.12
CA PHE A 135 0.88 -14.49 -5.74
C PHE A 135 2.23 -15.13 -5.45
N LEU A 136 2.21 -16.45 -5.31
CA LEU A 136 3.39 -17.30 -5.29
C LEU A 136 3.48 -18.13 -6.57
N PHE A 137 4.61 -18.02 -7.26
CA PHE A 137 4.93 -18.77 -8.48
C PHE A 137 6.15 -19.66 -8.27
N HIS A 138 6.24 -20.73 -9.04
CA HIS A 138 7.51 -21.46 -9.18
C HIS A 138 8.57 -20.57 -9.78
N THR A 139 9.82 -20.82 -9.41
CA THR A 139 11.00 -20.31 -10.11
C THR A 139 11.45 -21.32 -11.19
N ASP A 140 12.13 -20.84 -12.22
CA ASP A 140 12.85 -21.70 -13.17
C ASP A 140 14.15 -22.25 -12.57
N GLU A 141 14.90 -23.03 -13.36
CA GLU A 141 16.15 -23.67 -12.94
C GLU A 141 17.24 -22.65 -12.55
N ASP A 142 17.19 -21.45 -13.12
CA ASP A 142 18.11 -20.33 -12.82
C ASP A 142 17.63 -19.44 -11.66
N GLY A 143 16.47 -19.76 -11.06
CA GLY A 143 15.83 -18.98 -10.00
C GLY A 143 15.05 -17.75 -10.50
N GLY A 144 14.80 -17.66 -11.80
CA GLY A 144 13.98 -16.63 -12.43
C GLY A 144 12.48 -16.84 -12.13
N ALA A 145 11.72 -15.75 -12.19
CA ALA A 145 10.27 -15.78 -11.96
C ALA A 145 9.55 -16.46 -13.14
N THR A 146 8.63 -17.38 -12.86
CA THR A 146 7.70 -17.92 -13.87
C THR A 146 6.27 -17.45 -13.62
N SER A 147 5.35 -17.76 -14.53
CA SER A 147 3.90 -17.58 -14.35
C SER A 147 3.17 -18.88 -13.95
N VAL A 148 3.93 -19.91 -13.55
CA VAL A 148 3.39 -21.20 -13.12
C VAL A 148 3.10 -21.15 -11.63
N THR A 149 1.82 -21.24 -11.25
CA THR A 149 1.41 -21.30 -9.84
C THR A 149 1.88 -22.60 -9.20
N HIS A 150 2.26 -22.55 -7.95
CA HIS A 150 2.76 -23.72 -7.21
C HIS A 150 1.64 -24.68 -6.80
N ASP A 151 0.38 -24.25 -6.86
CA ASP A 151 -0.80 -25.05 -6.54
C ASP A 151 -1.98 -24.76 -7.46
N LYS A 152 -3.11 -25.38 -7.13
CA LYS A 152 -4.43 -25.17 -7.74
C LYS A 152 -5.50 -24.95 -6.68
N GLY A 153 -5.09 -24.50 -5.48
CA GLY A 153 -5.97 -24.17 -4.38
C GLY A 153 -6.93 -23.03 -4.72
N GLY A 154 -7.95 -22.88 -3.92
CA GLY A 154 -8.95 -21.83 -3.96
C GLY A 154 -9.19 -21.23 -2.58
N TYR A 155 -10.23 -20.41 -2.47
CA TYR A 155 -10.53 -19.64 -1.27
C TYR A 155 -10.67 -20.52 -0.03
N LEU A 156 -9.84 -20.24 1.00
CA LEU A 156 -9.77 -20.93 2.27
C LEU A 156 -9.41 -22.45 2.19
N ASP A 157 -8.87 -22.90 1.06
CA ASP A 157 -8.35 -24.26 0.96
C ASP A 157 -7.14 -24.43 1.92
N LEU A 158 -6.95 -25.67 2.38
CA LEU A 158 -5.86 -26.07 3.28
C LEU A 158 -5.03 -27.17 2.63
N GLY A 159 -3.91 -27.54 3.23
CA GLY A 159 -3.10 -28.68 2.75
C GLY A 159 -3.94 -29.98 2.68
N PRO A 160 -3.80 -30.79 1.61
CA PRO A 160 -2.77 -30.72 0.58
C PRO A 160 -3.13 -29.89 -0.68
N LEU A 161 -4.21 -29.13 -0.71
CA LEU A 161 -4.59 -28.30 -1.85
C LEU A 161 -3.79 -26.99 -1.86
N ASP A 162 -3.66 -26.35 -0.70
CA ASP A 162 -2.79 -25.18 -0.49
C ASP A 162 -1.35 -25.67 -0.27
N LEU A 163 -0.52 -25.59 -1.30
CA LEU A 163 0.90 -25.95 -1.21
C LEU A 163 1.79 -24.79 -0.72
N GLY A 164 1.22 -23.58 -0.62
CA GLY A 164 1.88 -22.40 -0.10
C GLY A 164 1.78 -22.21 1.42
N GLU A 165 1.01 -23.06 2.11
CA GLU A 165 0.71 -22.96 3.54
C GLU A 165 1.98 -22.82 4.40
N ASN A 166 3.01 -23.65 4.15
CA ASN A 166 4.26 -23.60 4.92
C ASN A 166 5.04 -22.30 4.67
N ALA A 167 5.10 -21.83 3.42
CA ALA A 167 5.76 -20.56 3.09
C ALA A 167 5.02 -19.39 3.76
N ARG A 168 3.68 -19.38 3.69
CA ARG A 168 2.84 -18.35 4.30
C ARG A 168 2.96 -18.38 5.84
N ARG A 169 2.97 -19.55 6.47
CA ARG A 169 3.21 -19.70 7.90
C ARG A 169 4.56 -19.10 8.32
N ASP A 170 5.64 -19.40 7.57
CA ASP A 170 6.95 -18.86 7.88
C ASP A 170 7.02 -17.33 7.64
N MET A 171 6.25 -16.79 6.68
CA MET A 171 6.08 -15.34 6.50
C MET A 171 5.44 -14.70 7.74
N VAL A 172 4.33 -15.25 8.22
CA VAL A 172 3.61 -14.75 9.41
C VAL A 172 4.54 -14.77 10.63
N LEU A 173 5.13 -15.91 10.96
CA LEU A 173 6.03 -16.01 12.12
C LEU A 173 7.22 -15.06 12.04
N THR A 174 7.77 -14.85 10.83
CA THR A 174 8.85 -13.89 10.60
C THR A 174 8.40 -12.45 10.86
N LEU A 175 7.18 -12.09 10.46
CA LEU A 175 6.62 -10.76 10.68
C LEU A 175 6.32 -10.53 12.16
N GLU A 176 5.76 -11.51 12.86
CA GLU A 176 5.52 -11.44 14.30
C GLU A 176 6.83 -11.30 15.10
N GLU A 177 7.90 -12.02 14.72
CA GLU A 177 9.23 -11.84 15.31
C GLU A 177 9.78 -10.40 15.12
N MET A 178 9.38 -9.72 14.05
CA MET A 178 9.71 -8.32 13.82
C MET A 178 8.75 -7.33 14.49
N GLY A 179 7.78 -7.80 15.27
CA GLY A 179 6.79 -6.97 15.97
C GLY A 179 5.69 -6.42 15.02
N ILE A 180 5.38 -7.16 13.96
CA ILE A 180 4.28 -6.88 13.04
C ILE A 180 3.20 -7.92 13.27
N ASP A 181 2.09 -7.50 13.87
CA ASP A 181 1.00 -8.38 14.22
C ASP A 181 0.15 -8.71 12.99
N VAL A 182 -0.02 -10.00 12.70
CA VAL A 182 -0.84 -10.52 11.60
C VAL A 182 -2.13 -11.06 12.19
N GLU A 183 -3.28 -10.58 11.70
CA GLU A 183 -4.59 -10.98 12.19
C GLU A 183 -5.00 -12.33 11.59
N SER A 184 -4.84 -12.49 10.27
CA SER A 184 -5.17 -13.71 9.57
C SER A 184 -4.29 -13.95 8.35
N SER A 185 -4.23 -15.20 7.87
CA SER A 185 -3.57 -15.56 6.63
C SER A 185 -4.23 -16.77 5.99
N PHE A 186 -4.52 -16.70 4.69
CA PHE A 186 -5.23 -17.77 3.99
C PHE A 186 -4.88 -17.82 2.50
N HIS A 187 -5.30 -18.93 1.86
CA HIS A 187 -5.29 -19.07 0.40
C HIS A 187 -6.47 -18.32 -0.19
N GLU A 188 -6.19 -17.48 -1.19
CA GLU A 188 -7.19 -16.70 -1.90
C GLU A 188 -7.85 -17.47 -3.06
N VAL A 189 -8.79 -16.82 -3.80
CA VAL A 189 -9.64 -17.43 -4.83
C VAL A 189 -8.83 -18.00 -5.99
N ALA A 190 -7.79 -17.30 -6.43
CA ALA A 190 -6.99 -17.75 -7.56
C ALA A 190 -5.89 -18.71 -7.13
N ALA A 191 -5.61 -19.74 -7.94
CA ALA A 191 -4.48 -20.64 -7.72
C ALA A 191 -3.18 -19.87 -7.50
N GLY A 192 -2.47 -20.20 -6.43
CA GLY A 192 -1.22 -19.54 -6.01
C GLY A 192 -1.41 -18.14 -5.43
N GLN A 193 -2.64 -17.70 -5.18
CA GLN A 193 -2.93 -16.41 -4.55
C GLN A 193 -3.09 -16.59 -3.03
N HIS A 194 -2.49 -15.68 -2.28
CA HIS A 194 -2.49 -15.66 -0.82
C HIS A 194 -2.79 -14.26 -0.30
N GLU A 195 -3.30 -14.20 0.93
CA GLU A 195 -3.61 -12.97 1.64
C GLU A 195 -3.06 -13.00 3.05
N LEU A 196 -2.57 -11.84 3.51
CA LEU A 196 -2.27 -11.56 4.91
C LEU A 196 -3.03 -10.31 5.34
N ASP A 197 -3.79 -10.45 6.43
CA ASP A 197 -4.49 -9.37 7.09
C ASP A 197 -3.69 -8.92 8.32
N PHE A 198 -3.53 -7.63 8.48
CA PHE A 198 -2.73 -7.07 9.55
C PHE A 198 -3.61 -6.41 10.60
N CYS A 199 -3.22 -6.56 11.86
CA CYS A 199 -3.87 -5.87 12.96
C CYS A 199 -3.79 -4.33 12.78
N PRO A 200 -4.80 -3.58 13.25
CA PRO A 200 -4.82 -2.12 13.16
C PRO A 200 -3.58 -1.50 13.81
N ALA A 201 -3.00 -0.51 13.15
CA ALA A 201 -1.88 0.27 13.66
C ALA A 201 -1.96 1.74 13.23
N ALA A 202 -1.20 2.61 13.90
CA ALA A 202 -1.08 4.02 13.51
C ALA A 202 -0.56 4.16 12.08
N ALA A 203 -1.09 5.11 11.32
CA ALA A 203 -0.91 5.23 9.87
C ALA A 203 0.56 5.14 9.38
N LEU A 204 1.50 5.83 10.03
CA LEU A 204 2.92 5.75 9.63
C LEU A 204 3.48 4.35 9.87
N ARG A 205 3.15 3.76 11.03
CA ARG A 205 3.57 2.39 11.37
C ARG A 205 3.00 1.38 10.37
N THR A 206 1.74 1.52 9.97
CA THR A 206 1.10 0.64 8.97
C THR A 206 1.83 0.70 7.63
N ALA A 207 2.21 1.90 7.14
CA ALA A 207 2.97 2.02 5.90
C ALA A 207 4.37 1.38 6.02
N ASP A 208 5.08 1.63 7.13
CA ASP A 208 6.38 1.02 7.44
C ASP A 208 6.28 -0.53 7.53
N GLN A 209 5.21 -1.04 8.15
CA GLN A 209 4.93 -2.47 8.26
C GLN A 209 4.62 -3.11 6.91
N LEU A 210 3.80 -2.48 6.06
CA LEU A 210 3.50 -2.98 4.70
C LEU A 210 4.75 -3.06 3.83
N MET A 211 5.62 -2.04 3.87
CA MET A 211 6.90 -2.09 3.16
C MET A 211 7.80 -3.22 3.67
N THR A 212 7.84 -3.41 4.98
CA THR A 212 8.59 -4.50 5.61
C THR A 212 8.01 -5.87 5.24
N ALA A 213 6.68 -6.01 5.27
CA ALA A 213 5.98 -7.24 4.90
C ALA A 213 6.25 -7.64 3.45
N LYS A 214 6.16 -6.70 2.50
CA LYS A 214 6.50 -6.97 1.09
C LYS A 214 7.94 -7.47 0.92
N PHE A 215 8.88 -6.93 1.69
CA PHE A 215 10.27 -7.40 1.70
C PHE A 215 10.42 -8.79 2.31
N ALA A 216 9.81 -9.03 3.48
CA ALA A 216 9.84 -10.32 4.18
C ALA A 216 9.19 -11.42 3.33
N ILE A 217 7.98 -11.19 2.79
CA ILE A 217 7.23 -12.12 1.93
C ILE A 217 8.10 -12.58 0.75
N ARG A 218 8.71 -11.65 0.00
CA ARG A 218 9.61 -12.00 -1.11
C ARG A 218 10.82 -12.79 -0.66
N THR A 219 11.40 -12.44 0.49
CA THR A 219 12.58 -13.11 1.02
C THR A 219 12.27 -14.53 1.47
N ILE A 220 11.17 -14.72 2.19
CA ILE A 220 10.75 -16.04 2.67
C ILE A 220 10.29 -16.92 1.51
N ALA A 221 9.50 -16.39 0.57
CA ALA A 221 9.12 -17.10 -0.66
C ALA A 221 10.36 -17.67 -1.37
N LYS A 222 11.40 -16.85 -1.56
CA LYS A 222 12.66 -17.29 -2.18
C LYS A 222 13.33 -18.43 -1.41
N ARG A 223 13.26 -18.46 -0.09
CA ARG A 223 13.79 -19.56 0.74
C ARG A 223 13.02 -20.86 0.57
N HIS A 224 11.75 -20.78 0.19
CA HIS A 224 10.89 -21.91 -0.17
C HIS A 224 10.97 -22.30 -1.66
N GLY A 225 11.89 -21.69 -2.45
CA GLY A 225 12.01 -21.95 -3.88
C GLY A 225 10.85 -21.35 -4.70
N LEU A 226 10.18 -20.32 -4.16
CA LEU A 226 9.06 -19.65 -4.78
C LEU A 226 9.40 -18.18 -5.09
N HIS A 227 8.67 -17.61 -6.04
CA HIS A 227 8.70 -16.19 -6.35
C HIS A 227 7.38 -15.53 -5.90
N ALA A 228 7.48 -14.58 -4.97
CA ALA A 228 6.33 -13.77 -4.55
C ALA A 228 6.25 -12.50 -5.39
N THR A 229 5.04 -12.22 -5.94
CA THR A 229 4.77 -10.99 -6.67
C THR A 229 3.56 -10.26 -6.13
N PHE A 230 3.67 -8.94 -6.08
CA PHE A 230 2.58 -7.99 -5.77
C PHE A 230 2.01 -7.36 -7.03
N MET A 231 2.21 -7.99 -8.17
CA MET A 231 1.63 -7.57 -9.46
C MET A 231 0.10 -7.62 -9.37
N PRO A 232 -0.64 -6.54 -9.70
CA PRO A 232 -2.09 -6.47 -9.51
C PRO A 232 -2.87 -7.53 -10.30
N LYS A 233 -2.40 -7.89 -11.49
CA LYS A 233 -3.02 -8.90 -12.36
C LYS A 233 -1.96 -9.75 -13.04
N PRO A 234 -1.38 -10.75 -12.37
CA PRO A 234 -0.28 -11.53 -12.95
C PRO A 234 -0.75 -12.58 -13.97
N LYS A 235 -2.03 -12.95 -13.96
CA LYS A 235 -2.62 -13.94 -14.88
C LYS A 235 -3.95 -13.47 -15.45
N THR A 236 -4.17 -13.75 -16.73
CA THR A 236 -5.46 -13.52 -17.41
C THR A 236 -6.51 -14.52 -16.92
N GLY A 237 -7.75 -14.05 -16.75
CA GLY A 237 -8.89 -14.93 -16.46
C GLY A 237 -9.03 -15.36 -14.99
N VAL A 238 -8.21 -14.83 -14.06
CA VAL A 238 -8.30 -15.11 -12.62
C VAL A 238 -8.44 -13.82 -11.80
N HIS A 239 -8.71 -13.91 -10.50
CA HIS A 239 -8.69 -12.77 -9.60
C HIS A 239 -7.29 -12.13 -9.58
N GLY A 240 -7.19 -10.85 -9.26
CA GLY A 240 -5.94 -10.10 -9.09
C GLY A 240 -5.72 -9.71 -7.64
N SER A 241 -4.54 -9.19 -7.31
CA SER A 241 -4.12 -8.84 -5.94
C SER A 241 -4.57 -7.44 -5.55
N GLY A 242 -5.43 -7.35 -4.55
CA GLY A 242 -5.85 -6.13 -3.88
C GLY A 242 -4.96 -5.76 -2.71
N LEU A 243 -5.09 -4.51 -2.29
CA LEU A 243 -4.61 -3.99 -1.01
C LEU A 243 -5.79 -3.24 -0.40
N HIS A 244 -6.64 -3.95 0.35
CA HIS A 244 -7.76 -3.29 0.99
C HIS A 244 -7.25 -2.49 2.20
N LEU A 245 -7.82 -1.32 2.39
CA LEU A 245 -7.40 -0.40 3.45
C LEU A 245 -8.61 -0.05 4.31
N SER A 246 -8.64 -0.56 5.53
CA SER A 246 -9.67 -0.26 6.52
C SER A 246 -9.20 0.89 7.41
N PHE A 247 -9.88 2.04 7.32
CA PHE A 247 -9.59 3.25 8.07
C PHE A 247 -10.51 3.36 9.27
N SER A 248 -9.94 3.54 10.44
CA SER A 248 -10.63 3.94 11.67
C SER A 248 -10.10 5.29 12.15
N LEU A 249 -10.95 6.09 12.76
CA LEU A 249 -10.61 7.43 13.25
C LEU A 249 -10.89 7.51 14.74
N VAL A 250 -9.90 7.93 15.51
CA VAL A 250 -9.93 8.00 16.95
C VAL A 250 -9.70 9.45 17.40
N GLN A 251 -10.45 9.89 18.40
CA GLN A 251 -10.27 11.17 19.08
C GLN A 251 -10.30 10.96 20.59
N GLU A 252 -9.21 11.30 21.27
CA GLU A 252 -9.09 11.10 22.74
C GLU A 252 -9.43 9.66 23.17
N GLY A 253 -9.02 8.66 22.38
CA GLY A 253 -9.28 7.24 22.64
C GLY A 253 -10.72 6.79 22.35
N LYS A 254 -11.55 7.63 21.71
CA LYS A 254 -12.92 7.29 21.32
C LYS A 254 -13.03 7.10 19.83
N ASP A 255 -13.83 6.10 19.44
CA ASP A 255 -14.22 5.86 18.06
C ASP A 255 -15.03 7.03 17.51
N VAL A 256 -14.51 7.68 16.46
CA VAL A 256 -15.15 8.83 15.81
C VAL A 256 -16.20 8.38 14.79
N PHE A 257 -16.01 7.20 14.20
CA PHE A 257 -16.88 6.72 13.12
C PHE A 257 -18.16 6.04 13.62
N ALA A 258 -18.26 5.67 14.90
CA ALA A 258 -19.40 4.97 15.47
C ALA A 258 -20.51 5.90 15.94
N ASP A 259 -21.76 5.59 15.55
CA ASP A 259 -22.98 6.15 16.12
C ASP A 259 -24.07 5.06 16.22
N LYS A 260 -24.35 4.59 17.44
CA LYS A 260 -25.33 3.51 17.67
C LYS A 260 -26.76 3.88 17.33
N SER A 261 -27.07 5.16 17.11
CA SER A 261 -28.42 5.64 16.76
C SER A 261 -28.64 5.63 15.22
N ASP A 262 -27.62 5.48 14.43
CA ASP A 262 -27.69 5.39 12.96
C ASP A 262 -28.04 3.97 12.48
N GLU A 263 -28.72 3.86 11.35
CA GLU A 263 -29.13 2.58 10.75
C GLU A 263 -27.94 1.64 10.46
N TYR A 264 -26.78 2.20 10.04
CA TYR A 264 -25.55 1.47 9.75
C TYR A 264 -24.51 1.56 10.86
N GLY A 265 -24.86 2.23 11.98
CA GLY A 265 -23.95 2.44 13.09
C GLY A 265 -22.88 3.52 12.84
N LEU A 266 -23.05 4.34 11.79
CA LEU A 266 -22.08 5.32 11.32
C LEU A 266 -22.36 6.74 11.83
N SER A 267 -21.32 7.42 12.30
CA SER A 267 -21.40 8.84 12.65
C SER A 267 -21.46 9.73 11.39
N LYS A 268 -21.75 11.02 11.58
CA LYS A 268 -21.68 12.00 10.50
C LYS A 268 -20.27 12.13 9.94
N GLU A 269 -19.26 12.03 10.78
CA GLU A 269 -17.85 12.06 10.43
C GLU A 269 -17.50 10.88 9.52
N ALA A 270 -18.02 9.68 9.77
CA ALA A 270 -17.86 8.51 8.90
C ALA A 270 -18.45 8.76 7.51
N TYR A 271 -19.68 9.28 7.44
CA TYR A 271 -20.29 9.65 6.15
C TYR A 271 -19.48 10.72 5.42
N TYR A 272 -19.03 11.75 6.11
CA TYR A 272 -18.24 12.82 5.50
C TYR A 272 -16.89 12.29 5.00
N PHE A 273 -16.25 11.40 5.75
CA PHE A 273 -15.01 10.75 5.34
C PHE A 273 -15.20 9.95 4.04
N MET A 274 -16.25 9.12 3.97
CA MET A 274 -16.61 8.41 2.73
C MET A 274 -16.90 9.37 1.58
N GLY A 275 -17.64 10.44 1.84
CA GLY A 275 -17.94 11.47 0.85
C GLY A 275 -16.69 12.10 0.25
N GLY A 276 -15.69 12.38 1.10
CA GLY A 276 -14.38 12.88 0.67
C GLY A 276 -13.62 11.87 -0.17
N LEU A 277 -13.53 10.61 0.26
CA LEU A 277 -12.93 9.54 -0.54
C LEU A 277 -13.59 9.44 -1.92
N MET A 278 -14.92 9.35 -1.99
CA MET A 278 -15.66 9.21 -3.25
C MET A 278 -15.48 10.42 -4.18
N LYS A 279 -15.37 11.63 -3.63
CA LYS A 279 -15.13 12.86 -4.39
C LYS A 279 -13.79 12.83 -5.13
N HIS A 280 -12.73 12.38 -4.48
CA HIS A 280 -11.36 12.42 -4.99
C HIS A 280 -10.90 11.10 -5.62
N ILE A 281 -11.74 10.06 -5.61
CA ILE A 281 -11.33 8.68 -5.92
C ILE A 281 -10.71 8.51 -7.31
N SER A 282 -11.18 9.26 -8.30
CA SER A 282 -10.64 9.18 -9.67
C SER A 282 -9.18 9.62 -9.74
N GLY A 283 -8.81 10.67 -9.02
CA GLY A 283 -7.41 11.11 -8.89
C GLY A 283 -6.59 10.20 -7.96
N ILE A 284 -7.20 9.73 -6.86
CA ILE A 284 -6.60 8.75 -5.94
C ILE A 284 -6.19 7.48 -6.68
N ALA A 285 -6.95 7.03 -7.68
CA ALA A 285 -6.66 5.83 -8.45
C ALA A 285 -5.28 5.87 -9.14
N ALA A 286 -4.76 7.03 -9.55
CA ALA A 286 -3.41 7.14 -10.08
C ALA A 286 -2.31 6.75 -9.07
N ILE A 287 -2.58 6.89 -7.78
CA ILE A 287 -1.66 6.61 -6.67
C ILE A 287 -1.89 5.20 -6.10
N THR A 288 -3.15 4.79 -5.95
CA THR A 288 -3.52 3.50 -5.35
C THR A 288 -3.51 2.34 -6.36
N ASN A 289 -3.55 2.66 -7.65
CA ASN A 289 -3.52 1.73 -8.78
C ASN A 289 -2.47 2.21 -9.81
N PRO A 290 -1.16 2.17 -9.43
CA PRO A 290 -0.13 2.99 -10.05
C PRO A 290 0.45 2.43 -11.36
N LEU A 291 0.01 1.27 -11.82
CA LEU A 291 0.58 0.56 -12.97
C LEU A 291 -0.44 0.40 -14.11
N VAL A 292 0.04 0.28 -15.33
CA VAL A 292 -0.79 -0.18 -16.45
C VAL A 292 -1.50 -1.50 -16.09
N ASN A 293 -0.81 -2.37 -15.39
CA ASN A 293 -1.35 -3.67 -14.95
C ASN A 293 -2.46 -3.54 -13.89
N SER A 294 -2.50 -2.47 -13.11
CA SER A 294 -3.56 -2.20 -12.13
C SER A 294 -4.95 -2.20 -12.77
N TYR A 295 -5.08 -1.63 -13.96
CA TYR A 295 -6.36 -1.52 -14.68
C TYR A 295 -6.78 -2.82 -15.36
N LYS A 296 -5.90 -3.81 -15.42
CA LYS A 296 -6.26 -5.19 -15.79
C LYS A 296 -6.88 -5.96 -14.62
N ARG A 297 -6.65 -5.52 -13.36
CA ARG A 297 -7.38 -5.98 -12.18
C ARG A 297 -8.74 -5.30 -12.08
N LEU A 298 -8.80 -3.97 -12.28
CA LEU A 298 -10.04 -3.18 -12.22
C LEU A 298 -10.94 -3.41 -13.43
N THR A 299 -11.35 -4.66 -13.62
CA THR A 299 -12.24 -5.11 -14.69
C THR A 299 -13.42 -5.89 -14.12
N PRO A 300 -14.62 -5.82 -14.76
CA PRO A 300 -15.79 -6.55 -14.29
C PRO A 300 -15.56 -8.07 -14.20
N GLY A 301 -16.16 -8.72 -13.20
CA GLY A 301 -16.23 -10.19 -13.11
C GLY A 301 -15.10 -10.86 -12.31
N TYR A 302 -14.16 -10.10 -11.73
CA TYR A 302 -13.03 -10.66 -10.98
C TYR A 302 -12.90 -10.10 -9.56
N GLY A 303 -14.01 -9.73 -8.92
CA GLY A 303 -14.05 -9.32 -7.52
C GLY A 303 -13.53 -7.91 -7.21
N ALA A 304 -12.76 -7.28 -8.11
CA ALA A 304 -12.29 -5.93 -7.92
C ALA A 304 -13.41 -4.88 -8.09
N PRO A 305 -13.50 -3.87 -7.20
CA PRO A 305 -14.52 -2.84 -7.31
C PRO A 305 -14.17 -1.86 -8.43
N ILE A 306 -15.11 -1.63 -9.33
CA ILE A 306 -14.96 -0.64 -10.42
C ILE A 306 -16.00 0.49 -10.31
N TYR A 307 -17.02 0.31 -9.49
CA TYR A 307 -18.11 1.26 -9.30
C TYR A 307 -17.91 2.11 -8.05
N VAL A 308 -18.00 3.42 -8.21
CA VAL A 308 -17.89 4.38 -7.10
C VAL A 308 -19.21 4.38 -6.32
N ALA A 309 -19.29 3.50 -5.34
CA ALA A 309 -20.44 3.30 -4.47
C ALA A 309 -19.97 2.77 -3.12
N TRP A 310 -20.86 2.76 -2.12
CA TRP A 310 -20.61 2.15 -0.82
C TRP A 310 -21.77 1.26 -0.37
N SER A 311 -21.48 0.32 0.54
CA SER A 311 -22.50 -0.54 1.17
C SER A 311 -22.00 -1.11 2.50
N ALA A 312 -22.93 -1.35 3.42
CA ALA A 312 -22.73 -2.14 4.63
C ALA A 312 -23.08 -3.63 4.45
N LYS A 313 -23.74 -4.02 3.35
CA LYS A 313 -24.26 -5.39 3.14
C LYS A 313 -23.65 -6.11 1.95
N ASN A 314 -23.12 -5.37 0.97
CA ASN A 314 -22.62 -5.88 -0.29
C ASN A 314 -21.09 -5.74 -0.36
N ARG A 315 -20.39 -6.74 -0.91
CA ARG A 315 -18.92 -6.73 -1.10
C ARG A 315 -18.47 -6.20 -2.46
N SER A 316 -19.38 -5.87 -3.38
CA SER A 316 -19.03 -5.41 -4.74
C SER A 316 -18.69 -3.91 -4.85
N PRO A 317 -19.15 -2.99 -3.96
CA PRO A 317 -18.82 -1.58 -4.01
C PRO A 317 -17.35 -1.27 -3.69
N LEU A 318 -16.95 -0.06 -4.06
CA LEU A 318 -15.66 0.54 -3.77
C LEU A 318 -15.36 0.66 -2.27
N ILE A 319 -16.37 1.12 -1.51
CA ILE A 319 -16.28 1.27 -0.06
C ILE A 319 -17.25 0.29 0.60
N ARG A 320 -16.73 -0.45 1.55
CA ARG A 320 -17.48 -1.37 2.39
C ARG A 320 -17.38 -0.95 3.85
N ILE A 321 -18.47 -1.17 4.59
CA ILE A 321 -18.46 -1.09 6.05
C ILE A 321 -18.34 -2.51 6.58
N PRO A 322 -17.16 -2.93 7.08
CA PRO A 322 -16.97 -4.26 7.60
C PRO A 322 -17.71 -4.46 8.92
N LEU A 323 -18.03 -5.70 9.25
CA LEU A 323 -18.53 -6.06 10.58
C LEU A 323 -17.32 -6.17 11.52
N THR A 324 -17.19 -5.22 12.43
CA THR A 324 -16.05 -5.15 13.37
C THR A 324 -16.32 -5.83 14.74
N GLY A 325 -17.47 -6.47 14.92
CA GLY A 325 -17.85 -7.04 16.20
C GLY A 325 -17.85 -5.99 17.31
N ASP A 326 -17.04 -6.18 18.34
CA ASP A 326 -16.83 -5.21 19.44
C ASP A 326 -15.66 -4.23 19.15
N GLY A 327 -15.09 -4.28 17.93
CA GLY A 327 -13.96 -3.43 17.52
C GLY A 327 -14.36 -2.01 17.14
N ILE A 328 -13.35 -1.19 16.82
CA ILE A 328 -13.55 0.19 16.35
C ILE A 328 -14.15 0.15 14.94
N MET A 329 -15.12 1.04 14.68
CA MET A 329 -15.75 1.17 13.36
C MET A 329 -14.72 1.50 12.28
N ALA A 330 -14.77 0.79 11.16
CA ALA A 330 -13.87 1.00 10.05
C ALA A 330 -14.59 1.27 8.73
N ILE A 331 -13.93 1.98 7.85
CA ILE A 331 -14.34 2.23 6.47
C ILE A 331 -13.28 1.57 5.56
N GLU A 332 -13.67 0.51 4.87
CA GLU A 332 -12.80 -0.28 3.99
C GLU A 332 -12.84 0.26 2.56
N LEU A 333 -11.70 0.71 2.07
CA LEU A 333 -11.49 1.06 0.66
C LEU A 333 -10.87 -0.13 -0.07
N ARG A 334 -11.52 -0.62 -1.13
CA ARG A 334 -11.21 -1.90 -1.78
C ARG A 334 -10.53 -1.81 -3.14
N CYS A 335 -10.46 -0.61 -3.73
CA CYS A 335 -9.83 -0.45 -5.05
C CYS A 335 -8.30 -0.49 -5.04
N PRO A 336 -7.56 -0.06 -4.01
CA PRO A 336 -6.09 -0.09 -4.04
C PRO A 336 -5.57 -1.48 -4.39
N ASP A 337 -4.41 -1.56 -4.98
CA ASP A 337 -3.73 -2.83 -5.26
C ASP A 337 -2.36 -2.92 -4.60
N SER A 338 -1.85 -4.14 -4.51
CA SER A 338 -0.62 -4.44 -3.80
C SER A 338 0.66 -3.85 -4.43
N ALA A 339 0.58 -3.25 -5.64
CA ALA A 339 1.70 -2.51 -6.23
C ALA A 339 1.83 -1.09 -5.69
N ALA A 340 0.77 -0.56 -5.06
CA ALA A 340 0.78 0.80 -4.53
C ALA A 340 1.94 1.05 -3.55
N ASN A 341 2.44 2.30 -3.55
CA ASN A 341 3.30 2.81 -2.50
C ASN A 341 2.45 3.06 -1.25
N PRO A 342 2.61 2.31 -0.14
CA PRO A 342 1.74 2.41 1.02
C PRO A 342 1.70 3.82 1.63
N TYR A 343 2.82 4.52 1.67
CA TYR A 343 2.87 5.88 2.22
C TYR A 343 1.99 6.83 1.44
N LEU A 344 2.07 6.79 0.10
CA LEU A 344 1.27 7.65 -0.77
C LEU A 344 -0.20 7.25 -0.76
N ALA A 345 -0.48 5.94 -0.82
CA ALA A 345 -1.86 5.44 -0.78
C ALA A 345 -2.58 5.89 0.49
N LEU A 346 -1.93 5.73 1.66
CA LEU A 346 -2.49 6.21 2.92
C LEU A 346 -2.61 7.73 2.95
N ALA A 347 -1.60 8.47 2.49
CA ALA A 347 -1.62 9.93 2.49
C ALA A 347 -2.81 10.49 1.71
N VAL A 348 -3.00 10.05 0.45
CA VAL A 348 -4.09 10.59 -0.40
C VAL A 348 -5.48 10.18 0.12
N CYS A 349 -5.64 8.96 0.62
CA CYS A 349 -6.92 8.50 1.18
C CYS A 349 -7.28 9.23 2.47
N MET A 350 -6.33 9.35 3.41
CA MET A 350 -6.52 10.08 4.65
C MET A 350 -6.84 11.56 4.40
N ALA A 351 -6.07 12.21 3.52
CA ALA A 351 -6.30 13.61 3.17
C ALA A 351 -7.67 13.83 2.53
N ALA A 352 -8.09 12.97 1.59
CA ALA A 352 -9.39 13.03 0.96
C ALA A 352 -10.54 12.84 1.98
N GLY A 353 -10.41 11.88 2.89
CA GLY A 353 -11.37 11.69 3.96
C GLY A 353 -11.47 12.88 4.91
N LEU A 354 -10.32 13.49 5.28
CA LEU A 354 -10.28 14.71 6.10
C LEU A 354 -10.89 15.92 5.36
N ASP A 355 -10.70 16.03 4.03
CA ASP A 355 -11.36 17.04 3.20
C ASP A 355 -12.89 16.87 3.28
N GLY A 356 -13.37 15.63 3.18
CA GLY A 356 -14.78 15.29 3.32
C GLY A 356 -15.33 15.73 4.67
N ILE A 357 -14.62 15.50 5.77
CA ILE A 357 -15.02 15.95 7.12
C ILE A 357 -15.03 17.48 7.20
N LYS A 358 -13.96 18.15 6.72
CA LYS A 358 -13.87 19.63 6.73
C LYS A 358 -15.00 20.29 5.93
N GLN A 359 -15.31 19.75 4.74
CA GLN A 359 -16.35 20.28 3.85
C GLN A 359 -17.75 19.71 4.10
N LYS A 360 -17.90 18.72 5.01
CA LYS A 360 -19.16 18.02 5.32
C LYS A 360 -19.78 17.38 4.08
N ILE A 361 -18.98 16.68 3.28
CA ILE A 361 -19.41 16.05 2.03
C ILE A 361 -20.20 14.78 2.37
N VAL A 362 -21.46 14.75 2.00
CA VAL A 362 -22.32 13.56 2.20
C VAL A 362 -22.22 12.65 1.00
N PRO A 363 -21.91 11.35 1.18
CA PRO A 363 -21.88 10.40 0.07
C PRO A 363 -23.30 10.14 -0.46
N PRO A 364 -23.45 9.60 -1.69
CA PRO A 364 -24.73 9.08 -2.17
C PRO A 364 -25.28 7.97 -1.26
N SER A 365 -26.55 7.60 -1.47
CA SER A 365 -27.17 6.48 -0.74
C SER A 365 -26.41 5.16 -0.97
N PRO A 366 -26.40 4.25 0.03
CA PRO A 366 -25.74 2.94 -0.13
C PRO A 366 -26.38 2.07 -1.20
N VAL A 367 -25.59 1.17 -1.78
CA VAL A 367 -26.04 0.23 -2.79
C VAL A 367 -25.94 -1.19 -2.25
N ASP A 368 -27.04 -1.69 -1.69
CA ASP A 368 -27.10 -2.99 -1.00
C ASP A 368 -27.42 -4.18 -1.93
N ARG A 369 -27.43 -3.95 -3.25
CA ARG A 369 -27.61 -4.99 -4.29
C ARG A 369 -26.37 -5.06 -5.20
N ASN A 370 -26.20 -6.16 -5.90
CA ASN A 370 -25.09 -6.31 -6.83
C ASN A 370 -25.16 -5.25 -7.94
N ILE A 371 -24.15 -4.37 -7.98
CA ILE A 371 -24.13 -3.24 -8.92
C ILE A 371 -23.98 -3.72 -10.37
N SER A 372 -23.36 -4.88 -10.60
CA SER A 372 -23.23 -5.46 -11.95
C SER A 372 -24.55 -5.86 -12.59
N ASP A 373 -25.59 -6.07 -11.78
CA ASP A 373 -26.94 -6.43 -12.26
C ASP A 373 -27.79 -5.20 -12.61
N LEU A 374 -27.31 -3.98 -12.30
CA LEU A 374 -27.97 -2.72 -12.62
C LEU A 374 -27.77 -2.36 -14.09
N THR A 375 -28.82 -1.84 -14.71
CA THR A 375 -28.71 -1.19 -16.02
C THR A 375 -27.91 0.12 -15.93
N GLU A 376 -27.44 0.60 -17.07
CA GLU A 376 -26.75 1.90 -17.12
C GLU A 376 -27.66 3.05 -16.66
N GLU A 377 -28.96 3.00 -17.03
CA GLU A 377 -29.96 3.99 -16.60
C GLU A 377 -30.13 3.99 -15.08
N GLU A 378 -30.21 2.81 -14.46
CA GLU A 378 -30.30 2.68 -13.01
C GLU A 378 -29.04 3.21 -12.30
N ARG A 379 -27.83 2.88 -12.82
CA ARG A 379 -26.58 3.40 -12.28
C ARG A 379 -26.52 4.93 -12.36
N ASN A 380 -26.89 5.50 -13.48
CA ASN A 380 -26.93 6.94 -13.68
C ASN A 380 -27.92 7.64 -12.71
N ALA A 381 -29.13 7.04 -12.54
CA ALA A 381 -30.11 7.56 -11.60
C ALA A 381 -29.63 7.52 -10.15
N MET A 382 -28.76 6.56 -9.79
CA MET A 382 -28.14 6.43 -8.47
C MET A 382 -26.81 7.18 -8.35
N GLN A 383 -26.40 7.91 -9.37
CA GLN A 383 -25.12 8.64 -9.43
C GLN A 383 -23.88 7.75 -9.24
N ILE A 384 -23.97 6.49 -9.66
CA ILE A 384 -22.87 5.54 -9.61
C ILE A 384 -21.97 5.78 -10.82
N THR A 385 -20.76 6.27 -10.58
CA THR A 385 -19.73 6.44 -11.62
C THR A 385 -18.76 5.26 -11.63
N LEU A 386 -17.89 5.23 -12.63
CA LEU A 386 -16.82 4.24 -12.75
C LEU A 386 -15.49 4.84 -12.31
N LEU A 387 -14.61 4.00 -11.79
CA LEU A 387 -13.18 4.33 -11.67
C LEU A 387 -12.58 4.51 -13.07
N PRO A 388 -11.46 5.24 -13.21
CA PRO A 388 -10.71 5.30 -14.45
C PRO A 388 -10.42 3.89 -15.02
N GLY A 389 -10.57 3.71 -16.32
CA GLY A 389 -10.37 2.42 -16.99
C GLY A 389 -8.93 2.15 -17.44
N SER A 390 -8.04 3.12 -17.27
CA SER A 390 -6.63 3.03 -17.67
C SER A 390 -5.73 3.94 -16.81
N LEU A 391 -4.42 3.64 -16.82
CA LEU A 391 -3.42 4.50 -16.16
C LEU A 391 -3.47 5.93 -16.71
N GLY A 392 -3.60 6.07 -18.04
CA GLY A 392 -3.68 7.38 -18.68
C GLY A 392 -4.88 8.21 -18.21
N GLU A 393 -6.06 7.57 -18.05
CA GLU A 393 -7.25 8.23 -17.51
C GLU A 393 -7.05 8.64 -16.04
N ALA A 394 -6.52 7.76 -15.20
CA ALA A 394 -6.29 8.05 -13.79
C ALA A 394 -5.30 9.20 -13.59
N VAL A 395 -4.21 9.22 -14.35
CA VAL A 395 -3.24 10.33 -14.35
C VAL A 395 -3.89 11.63 -14.79
N ALA A 396 -4.77 11.59 -15.81
CA ALA A 396 -5.52 12.76 -16.26
C ALA A 396 -6.48 13.28 -15.18
N GLU A 397 -7.10 12.39 -14.39
CA GLU A 397 -7.95 12.79 -13.26
C GLU A 397 -7.13 13.34 -12.08
N LEU A 398 -5.95 12.76 -11.77
CA LEU A 398 -5.05 13.34 -10.76
C LEU A 398 -4.61 14.77 -11.13
N LYS A 399 -4.30 15.02 -12.40
CA LYS A 399 -3.95 16.38 -12.90
C LYS A 399 -5.04 17.43 -12.69
N LYS A 400 -6.30 17.01 -12.65
CA LYS A 400 -7.46 17.89 -12.46
C LYS A 400 -7.81 18.13 -11.00
N ASP A 401 -7.27 17.31 -10.10
CA ASP A 401 -7.56 17.37 -8.69
C ASP A 401 -6.54 18.25 -7.96
N ASP A 402 -6.81 19.56 -7.94
CA ASP A 402 -5.96 20.56 -7.29
C ASP A 402 -5.70 20.25 -5.82
N PHE A 403 -6.68 19.63 -5.12
CA PHE A 403 -6.53 19.24 -3.72
C PHE A 403 -5.48 18.15 -3.55
N LEU A 404 -5.57 17.06 -4.32
CA LEU A 404 -4.58 15.99 -4.27
C LEU A 404 -3.20 16.47 -4.70
N CYS A 405 -3.12 17.34 -5.72
CA CYS A 405 -1.86 17.96 -6.13
C CYS A 405 -1.22 18.79 -4.99
N GLN A 406 -2.01 19.51 -4.21
CA GLN A 406 -1.51 20.25 -3.04
C GLN A 406 -1.04 19.30 -1.91
N VAL A 407 -1.76 18.22 -1.64
CA VAL A 407 -1.40 17.22 -0.62
C VAL A 407 -0.05 16.57 -0.95
N LEU A 408 0.12 16.16 -2.20
CA LEU A 408 1.34 15.49 -2.68
C LEU A 408 2.52 16.47 -2.84
N GLY A 409 2.21 17.75 -3.13
CA GLY A 409 3.17 18.79 -3.48
C GLY A 409 3.48 18.83 -4.98
N GLN A 410 3.48 20.04 -5.56
CA GLN A 410 3.54 20.22 -7.01
C GLN A 410 4.76 19.56 -7.66
N GLU A 411 5.95 19.73 -7.08
CA GLU A 411 7.17 19.13 -7.63
C GLU A 411 7.14 17.59 -7.61
N PHE A 412 6.53 16.99 -6.58
CA PHE A 412 6.32 15.53 -6.54
C PHE A 412 5.36 15.11 -7.65
N VAL A 413 4.23 15.81 -7.76
CA VAL A 413 3.18 15.52 -8.75
C VAL A 413 3.72 15.61 -10.18
N ASP A 414 4.48 16.65 -10.50
CA ASP A 414 5.06 16.83 -11.83
C ASP A 414 5.99 15.65 -12.20
N GLY A 415 6.87 15.25 -11.29
CA GLY A 415 7.77 14.11 -11.49
C GLY A 415 7.00 12.79 -11.63
N TYR A 416 6.04 12.55 -10.74
CA TYR A 416 5.21 11.34 -10.74
C TYR A 416 4.38 11.21 -12.02
N ILE A 417 3.70 12.29 -12.42
CA ILE A 417 2.86 12.32 -13.61
C ILE A 417 3.72 12.08 -14.86
N ASN A 418 4.86 12.74 -14.99
CA ASN A 418 5.74 12.55 -16.14
C ASN A 418 6.16 11.07 -16.29
N ALA A 419 6.60 10.44 -15.20
CA ALA A 419 6.98 9.03 -15.21
C ALA A 419 5.79 8.10 -15.57
N LYS A 420 4.58 8.39 -15.04
CA LYS A 420 3.39 7.58 -15.33
C LYS A 420 2.84 7.78 -16.74
N GLU A 421 2.97 8.97 -17.31
CA GLU A 421 2.66 9.22 -18.72
C GLU A 421 3.64 8.51 -19.64
N GLU A 422 4.94 8.48 -19.29
CA GLU A 422 5.94 7.74 -20.05
C GLU A 422 5.65 6.23 -20.04
N GLU A 423 5.37 5.63 -18.85
CA GLU A 423 4.93 4.22 -18.71
C GLU A 423 3.70 3.93 -19.59
N TRP A 424 2.70 4.82 -19.56
CA TRP A 424 1.49 4.67 -20.35
C TRP A 424 1.77 4.74 -21.86
N HIS A 425 2.57 5.71 -22.31
CA HIS A 425 2.95 5.85 -23.71
C HIS A 425 3.85 4.70 -24.20
N GLU A 426 4.72 4.15 -23.34
CA GLU A 426 5.50 2.96 -23.66
C GLU A 426 4.57 1.77 -23.89
N TYR A 427 3.63 1.54 -22.98
CA TYR A 427 2.65 0.46 -23.11
C TYR A 427 1.81 0.58 -24.40
N LEU A 428 1.36 1.77 -24.76
CA LEU A 428 0.57 1.99 -25.98
C LEU A 428 1.32 1.64 -27.28
N ARG A 429 2.63 1.57 -27.24
CA ARG A 429 3.46 1.18 -28.41
C ARG A 429 3.67 -0.33 -28.49
N GLN A 430 3.30 -1.07 -27.45
CA GLN A 430 3.45 -2.53 -27.44
C GLN A 430 2.35 -3.18 -28.28
N VAL A 431 2.75 -4.17 -29.09
CA VAL A 431 1.81 -5.06 -29.77
C VAL A 431 1.76 -6.35 -28.97
N SER A 432 0.60 -6.66 -28.41
CA SER A 432 0.40 -7.84 -27.56
C SER A 432 0.22 -9.11 -28.40
N ASP A 433 0.52 -10.26 -27.80
CA ASP A 433 0.26 -11.58 -28.44
C ASP A 433 -1.22 -11.73 -28.79
N TRP A 434 -2.13 -11.22 -27.92
CA TRP A 434 -3.56 -11.22 -28.16
C TRP A 434 -3.93 -10.44 -29.45
N GLU A 435 -3.33 -9.27 -29.69
CA GLU A 435 -3.58 -8.48 -30.92
C GLU A 435 -3.06 -9.24 -32.14
N THR A 436 -1.86 -9.83 -32.05
CA THR A 436 -1.26 -10.62 -33.11
C THR A 436 -2.12 -11.83 -33.45
N GLU A 437 -2.55 -12.60 -32.45
CA GLU A 437 -3.45 -13.74 -32.63
C GLU A 437 -4.83 -13.34 -33.21
N LYS A 438 -5.35 -12.19 -32.76
CA LYS A 438 -6.68 -11.72 -33.14
C LYS A 438 -6.74 -11.13 -34.54
N TYR A 439 -5.70 -10.39 -34.94
CA TYR A 439 -5.78 -9.53 -36.11
C TYR A 439 -4.84 -9.93 -37.26
N LEU A 440 -3.69 -10.56 -37.01
CA LEU A 440 -2.66 -10.81 -38.03
C LEU A 440 -3.17 -11.52 -39.29
N TYR A 441 -4.12 -12.44 -39.14
CA TYR A 441 -4.69 -13.20 -40.24
C TYR A 441 -6.08 -12.73 -40.72
N ARG A 442 -6.62 -11.68 -40.07
CA ARG A 442 -7.98 -11.25 -40.36
C ARG A 442 -8.09 -9.94 -41.10
N ILE A 443 -7.03 -9.15 -41.09
CA ILE A 443 -7.01 -7.81 -41.69
C ILE A 443 -5.93 -7.72 -42.76
#